data_d12d1dbd9e232d62f4c81c108b3c652f
#
_entry.id   d12d1dbd9e232d62f4c81c108b3c652f
#
_cell.length_a   1.000
_cell.length_b   1.000
_cell.length_c   1.000
_cell.angle_alpha   90.00
_cell.angle_beta   90.00
_cell.angle_gamma   90.00
#
_symmetry.space_group_name_H-M   'P 1'
#
loop_
_entity.id
_entity.type
_entity.pdbx_description
1 polymer ?
#
loop_
_entity_poly.entity_id
_entity_poly.type
_entity_poly.pdbx_seq_one_letter_code
_entity_poly.pdbx_strand_id
1 'polypeptide(L)'
;MILKYYEINKINLEYNKFILFYGKNEGLKNDSIKKLLKDKNEILYYDEKDILDNPNKFIEATLSKSLFENEKIIIIKRATDKINNIIDQISFKDIEDLIILINADNLEKKSKLRSLFEKNKKFVSVAFYPDNDQTLYKIAHNFFTKNKILISASNINLIVSKCSGDRHNLVNEIEKIESFCKNNKKVTIEDIHKLTNLIENHSVSELIDNCLVKNKKKIIHILNENNFSNEDCILILRTFLSKLKKILSLSLEYEINKNIDDVISKAKPPIFWKDKEITKQQIYKWSPENIKNSIFKVSELELLVKKNMNNSMNLTTNFILDEASN
;
A
#
# COMPACT_ATOMS: atom_id res chain seq x y z
N MET A 1 2.57 25.57 -5.90
CA MET A 1 2.98 24.98 -7.21
C MET A 1 2.75 23.47 -7.17
N ILE A 2 2.06 22.88 -8.15
CA ILE A 2 1.82 21.42 -8.23
C ILE A 2 2.81 20.85 -9.25
N LEU A 3 3.63 19.87 -8.83
CA LEU A 3 4.63 19.23 -9.68
C LEU A 3 4.38 17.73 -9.78
N LYS A 4 4.85 17.12 -10.85
CA LYS A 4 4.97 15.66 -10.99
C LYS A 4 6.32 15.20 -10.46
N TYR A 5 6.42 13.95 -10.01
CA TYR A 5 7.65 13.42 -9.39
C TYR A 5 8.92 13.57 -10.26
N TYR A 6 8.78 13.53 -11.59
CA TYR A 6 9.92 13.72 -12.51
C TYR A 6 10.31 15.21 -12.70
N GLU A 7 9.54 16.14 -12.14
CA GLU A 7 9.80 17.58 -12.18
C GLU A 7 10.45 18.11 -10.89
N ILE A 8 10.86 17.24 -9.98
CA ILE A 8 11.46 17.61 -8.68
C ILE A 8 12.68 18.53 -8.85
N ASN A 9 13.42 18.40 -9.95
CA ASN A 9 14.55 19.27 -10.25
C ASN A 9 14.16 20.76 -10.45
N LYS A 10 12.86 21.07 -10.59
CA LYS A 10 12.35 22.44 -10.66
C LYS A 10 12.16 23.08 -9.26
N ILE A 11 12.28 22.29 -8.19
CA ILE A 11 12.19 22.79 -6.83
C ILE A 11 13.48 23.53 -6.51
N ASN A 12 13.37 24.83 -6.24
CA ASN A 12 14.46 25.63 -5.72
C ASN A 12 14.23 25.90 -4.24
N LEU A 13 15.12 25.35 -3.38
CA LEU A 13 15.00 25.44 -1.92
C LEU A 13 15.16 26.88 -1.38
N GLU A 14 15.74 27.80 -2.13
CA GLU A 14 15.80 29.19 -1.76
C GLU A 14 14.42 29.87 -1.74
N TYR A 15 13.55 29.49 -2.69
CA TYR A 15 12.21 30.05 -2.85
C TYR A 15 11.10 29.12 -2.35
N ASN A 16 11.30 27.79 -2.44
CA ASN A 16 10.30 26.80 -2.09
C ASN A 16 10.58 26.25 -0.69
N LYS A 17 10.12 26.96 0.32
CA LYS A 17 10.38 26.63 1.73
C LYS A 17 9.43 25.55 2.29
N PHE A 18 8.23 25.40 1.74
CA PHE A 18 7.24 24.42 2.17
C PHE A 18 6.95 23.43 1.05
N ILE A 19 7.27 22.17 1.29
CA ILE A 19 7.20 21.10 0.28
C ILE A 19 6.40 19.94 0.85
N LEU A 20 5.37 19.48 0.12
CA LEU A 20 4.57 18.32 0.45
C LEU A 20 4.84 17.21 -0.56
N PHE A 21 5.35 16.09 -0.08
CA PHE A 21 5.41 14.82 -0.81
C PHE A 21 4.33 13.89 -0.27
N TYR A 22 3.43 13.41 -1.12
CA TYR A 22 2.35 12.54 -0.71
C TYR A 22 2.08 11.42 -1.73
N GLY A 23 1.53 10.31 -1.26
CA GLY A 23 1.22 9.14 -2.08
C GLY A 23 1.85 7.86 -1.55
N LYS A 24 1.45 6.73 -2.13
CA LYS A 24 1.81 5.39 -1.64
C LYS A 24 3.23 4.93 -1.97
N ASN A 25 3.93 5.61 -2.89
CA ASN A 25 5.26 5.18 -3.34
C ASN A 25 6.36 5.71 -2.40
N GLU A 26 6.52 5.08 -1.23
CA GLU A 26 7.52 5.46 -0.22
C GLU A 26 8.94 5.41 -0.77
N GLY A 27 9.29 4.39 -1.56
CA GLY A 27 10.62 4.27 -2.15
C GLY A 27 10.97 5.47 -3.02
N LEU A 28 10.06 5.86 -3.91
CA LEU A 28 10.26 7.01 -4.79
C LEU A 28 10.29 8.34 -4.03
N LYS A 29 9.47 8.49 -2.96
CA LYS A 29 9.51 9.66 -2.08
C LYS A 29 10.87 9.78 -1.41
N ASN A 30 11.36 8.71 -0.80
CA ASN A 30 12.64 8.68 -0.10
C ASN A 30 13.83 8.96 -1.05
N ASP A 31 13.85 8.38 -2.24
CA ASP A 31 14.86 8.67 -3.27
C ASP A 31 14.82 10.14 -3.68
N SER A 32 13.62 10.69 -3.80
CA SER A 32 13.41 12.09 -4.17
C SER A 32 13.86 13.05 -3.08
N ILE A 33 13.60 12.73 -1.81
CA ILE A 33 14.09 13.49 -0.64
C ILE A 33 15.62 13.45 -0.60
N LYS A 34 16.23 12.28 -0.72
CA LYS A 34 17.70 12.14 -0.74
C LYS A 34 18.32 12.96 -1.88
N LYS A 35 17.71 12.93 -3.07
CA LYS A 35 18.20 13.70 -4.21
C LYS A 35 18.05 15.21 -4.01
N LEU A 36 16.92 15.66 -3.47
CA LEU A 36 16.63 17.09 -3.24
C LEU A 36 17.54 17.68 -2.17
N LEU A 37 17.88 16.90 -1.14
CA LEU A 37 18.65 17.33 0.02
C LEU A 37 20.09 16.77 0.02
N LYS A 38 20.63 16.37 -1.15
CA LYS A 38 21.92 15.70 -1.27
C LYS A 38 23.09 16.45 -0.63
N ASP A 39 23.08 17.78 -0.74
CA ASP A 39 24.17 18.66 -0.28
C ASP A 39 23.87 19.29 1.09
N LYS A 40 22.87 18.80 1.82
CA LYS A 40 22.42 19.30 3.11
C LYS A 40 22.85 18.35 4.24
N ASN A 41 23.55 18.86 5.25
CA ASN A 41 24.17 18.05 6.29
C ASN A 41 23.30 17.90 7.55
N GLU A 42 22.52 18.93 7.89
CA GLU A 42 21.74 18.94 9.12
C GLU A 42 20.25 18.91 8.81
N ILE A 43 19.64 17.72 9.00
CA ILE A 43 18.22 17.48 8.75
C ILE A 43 17.56 17.00 10.04
N LEU A 44 16.58 17.75 10.53
CA LEU A 44 15.79 17.38 11.69
C LEU A 44 14.57 16.57 11.27
N TYR A 45 14.39 15.42 11.91
CA TYR A 45 13.26 14.55 11.63
C TYR A 45 12.24 14.59 12.75
N TYR A 46 10.99 14.81 12.43
CA TYR A 46 9.86 14.76 13.35
C TYR A 46 8.81 13.78 12.85
N ASP A 47 8.15 13.11 13.78
CA ASP A 47 6.95 12.36 13.52
C ASP A 47 5.73 13.22 13.79
N GLU A 48 4.67 13.11 13.00
CA GLU A 48 3.43 13.87 13.24
C GLU A 48 2.92 13.68 14.67
N LYS A 49 3.00 12.45 15.20
CA LYS A 49 2.56 12.16 16.57
C LYS A 49 3.28 13.00 17.60
N ASP A 50 4.60 13.09 17.52
CA ASP A 50 5.41 13.84 18.48
C ASP A 50 5.10 15.35 18.42
N ILE A 51 4.79 15.84 17.22
CA ILE A 51 4.37 17.24 17.01
C ILE A 51 2.99 17.49 17.62
N LEU A 52 2.04 16.57 17.45
CA LEU A 52 0.69 16.70 17.98
C LEU A 52 0.63 16.56 19.50
N ASP A 53 1.54 15.79 20.09
CA ASP A 53 1.65 15.66 21.55
C ASP A 53 2.15 16.96 22.19
N ASN A 54 3.00 17.75 21.52
CA ASN A 54 3.57 19.00 22.00
C ASN A 54 3.69 20.09 20.90
N PRO A 55 2.56 20.64 20.38
CA PRO A 55 2.57 21.57 19.25
C PRO A 55 3.35 22.85 19.50
N ASN A 56 3.20 23.44 20.69
CA ASN A 56 3.87 24.70 21.03
C ASN A 56 5.39 24.53 21.06
N LYS A 57 5.88 23.44 21.66
CA LYS A 57 7.32 23.13 21.69
C LYS A 57 7.89 22.97 20.28
N PHE A 58 7.14 22.30 19.38
CA PHE A 58 7.56 22.17 18.00
C PHE A 58 7.60 23.51 17.28
N ILE A 59 6.57 24.37 17.46
CA ILE A 59 6.54 25.70 16.86
C ILE A 59 7.70 26.54 17.39
N GLU A 60 7.92 26.58 18.68
CA GLU A 60 9.05 27.31 19.29
C GLU A 60 10.39 26.80 18.77
N ALA A 61 10.61 25.52 18.76
CA ALA A 61 11.81 24.88 18.22
C ALA A 61 12.01 25.20 16.74
N THR A 62 10.94 25.25 15.95
CA THR A 62 10.98 25.57 14.52
C THR A 62 11.32 27.05 14.30
N LEU A 63 10.79 27.95 15.12
CA LEU A 63 10.97 29.40 15.02
C LEU A 63 12.26 29.89 15.64
N SER A 64 12.89 29.12 16.55
CA SER A 64 14.17 29.49 17.16
C SER A 64 15.27 29.46 16.09
N LYS A 65 16.02 30.58 15.98
CA LYS A 65 17.23 30.62 15.13
C LYS A 65 18.40 30.02 15.89
N SER A 66 19.12 29.11 15.23
CA SER A 66 20.42 28.67 15.70
C SER A 66 21.45 29.76 15.36
N LEU A 67 22.36 30.02 16.28
CA LEU A 67 23.45 30.95 16.06
C LEU A 67 24.53 30.41 15.13
N PHE A 68 24.50 29.12 14.87
CA PHE A 68 25.53 28.37 14.11
C PHE A 68 25.03 27.74 12.82
N GLU A 69 23.71 27.73 12.57
CA GLU A 69 23.10 27.12 11.39
C GLU A 69 22.62 28.19 10.41
N ASN A 70 23.09 28.12 9.18
CA ASN A 70 22.68 29.04 8.12
C ASN A 70 21.29 28.70 7.55
N GLU A 71 20.84 27.48 7.69
CA GLU A 71 19.54 26.99 7.16
C GLU A 71 19.04 25.81 7.99
N LYS A 72 17.78 25.85 8.40
CA LYS A 72 17.13 24.80 9.18
C LYS A 72 16.22 23.96 8.28
N ILE A 73 16.48 22.66 8.20
CA ILE A 73 15.70 21.73 7.39
C ILE A 73 14.96 20.75 8.30
N ILE A 74 13.64 20.73 8.17
CA ILE A 74 12.77 19.85 8.94
C ILE A 74 12.03 18.92 8.00
N ILE A 75 12.10 17.60 8.27
CA ILE A 75 11.29 16.58 7.58
C ILE A 75 10.27 16.03 8.56
N ILE A 76 8.99 16.20 8.24
CA ILE A 76 7.88 15.68 9.01
C ILE A 76 7.40 14.40 8.35
N LYS A 77 7.44 13.27 9.09
CA LYS A 77 7.06 11.95 8.62
C LYS A 77 5.64 11.59 9.03
N ARG A 78 5.01 10.71 8.24
CA ARG A 78 3.65 10.14 8.49
C ARG A 78 2.57 11.20 8.66
N ALA A 79 2.72 12.32 7.97
CA ALA A 79 1.81 13.46 8.10
C ALA A 79 0.41 13.15 7.53
N THR A 80 -0.58 13.66 8.24
CA THR A 80 -2.00 13.61 7.89
C THR A 80 -2.61 15.03 7.92
N ASP A 81 -3.92 15.12 7.74
CA ASP A 81 -4.64 16.41 7.84
C ASP A 81 -4.55 17.07 9.23
N LYS A 82 -4.14 16.33 10.28
CA LYS A 82 -4.08 16.86 11.65
C LYS A 82 -3.04 17.95 11.82
N ILE A 83 -1.93 17.88 11.06
CA ILE A 83 -0.86 18.86 11.15
C ILE A 83 -1.18 20.18 10.42
N ASN A 84 -2.27 20.22 9.64
CA ASN A 84 -2.59 21.36 8.77
C ASN A 84 -2.54 22.71 9.47
N ASN A 85 -3.15 22.84 10.66
CA ASN A 85 -3.21 24.09 11.38
C ASN A 85 -1.83 24.55 11.88
N ILE A 86 -0.96 23.61 12.26
CA ILE A 86 0.40 23.90 12.73
C ILE A 86 1.25 24.42 11.57
N ILE A 87 1.17 23.77 10.41
CA ILE A 87 1.89 24.19 9.21
C ILE A 87 1.41 25.57 8.74
N ASP A 88 0.10 25.79 8.75
CA ASP A 88 -0.48 27.08 8.40
C ASP A 88 0.05 28.20 9.31
N GLN A 89 0.03 28.00 10.63
CA GLN A 89 0.58 28.96 11.61
C GLN A 89 2.05 29.27 11.39
N ILE A 90 2.89 28.27 11.11
CA ILE A 90 4.32 28.47 10.86
C ILE A 90 4.52 29.23 9.54
N SER A 91 3.71 28.97 8.53
CA SER A 91 3.83 29.57 7.21
C SER A 91 3.56 31.07 7.17
N PHE A 92 2.79 31.60 8.13
CA PHE A 92 2.56 33.05 8.28
C PHE A 92 3.78 33.80 8.80
N LYS A 93 4.72 33.08 9.41
CA LYS A 93 5.94 33.69 9.98
C LYS A 93 7.08 33.63 8.98
N ASP A 94 7.12 34.47 8.00
CA ASP A 94 8.09 34.54 6.89
C ASP A 94 9.55 34.33 7.38
N ILE A 95 9.99 33.06 7.50
CA ILE A 95 11.30 32.66 8.00
C ILE A 95 12.16 32.28 6.79
N GLU A 96 13.16 33.12 6.51
CA GLU A 96 13.99 32.95 5.31
C GLU A 96 14.83 31.65 5.33
N ASP A 97 15.28 31.24 6.51
CA ASP A 97 16.23 30.13 6.67
C ASP A 97 15.57 28.79 7.07
N LEU A 98 14.26 28.65 6.89
CA LEU A 98 13.51 27.43 7.26
C LEU A 98 12.97 26.71 6.04
N ILE A 99 13.30 25.42 5.92
CA ILE A 99 12.70 24.51 4.93
C ILE A 99 11.92 23.42 5.67
N ILE A 100 10.65 23.27 5.33
CA ILE A 100 9.80 22.18 5.85
C ILE A 100 9.39 21.27 4.70
N LEU A 101 9.84 20.02 4.76
CA LEU A 101 9.41 18.97 3.88
C LEU A 101 8.48 18.01 4.63
N ILE A 102 7.27 17.86 4.13
CA ILE A 102 6.26 16.99 4.71
C ILE A 102 6.16 15.72 3.86
N ASN A 103 6.44 14.56 4.47
CA ASN A 103 6.24 13.24 3.88
C ASN A 103 4.93 12.66 4.42
N ALA A 104 3.88 12.70 3.59
CA ALA A 104 2.57 12.18 3.89
C ALA A 104 2.30 10.88 3.11
N ASP A 105 1.43 10.04 3.63
CA ASP A 105 0.87 8.92 2.91
C ASP A 105 -0.15 9.39 1.85
N ASN A 106 -1.06 8.56 1.45
CA ASN A 106 -2.04 8.90 0.43
C ASN A 106 -3.03 9.98 0.92
N LEU A 107 -2.98 11.17 0.32
CA LEU A 107 -3.91 12.26 0.59
C LEU A 107 -4.96 12.38 -0.51
N GLU A 108 -6.23 12.23 -0.15
CA GLU A 108 -7.35 12.39 -1.08
C GLU A 108 -7.53 13.86 -1.50
N LYS A 109 -8.30 14.10 -2.57
CA LYS A 109 -8.58 15.49 -3.04
C LYS A 109 -9.25 16.38 -1.98
N LYS A 110 -10.01 15.76 -1.06
CA LYS A 110 -10.69 16.48 0.05
C LYS A 110 -9.76 16.78 1.24
N SER A 111 -8.51 16.28 1.24
CA SER A 111 -7.54 16.52 2.30
C SER A 111 -7.27 18.02 2.48
N LYS A 112 -7.32 18.47 3.73
CA LYS A 112 -7.04 19.89 4.10
C LYS A 112 -5.58 20.24 3.87
N LEU A 113 -4.67 19.33 4.28
CA LEU A 113 -3.22 19.52 4.10
C LEU A 113 -2.88 19.62 2.60
N ARG A 114 -3.38 18.70 1.78
CA ARG A 114 -3.20 18.75 0.33
C ARG A 114 -3.75 20.06 -0.26
N SER A 115 -4.96 20.47 0.14
CA SER A 115 -5.61 21.70 -0.32
C SER A 115 -4.80 22.95 0.04
N LEU A 116 -4.22 23.00 1.25
CA LEU A 116 -3.33 24.09 1.69
C LEU A 116 -2.14 24.23 0.72
N PHE A 117 -1.46 23.12 0.40
CA PHE A 117 -0.29 23.13 -0.46
C PHE A 117 -0.62 23.39 -1.95
N GLU A 118 -1.76 22.95 -2.43
CA GLU A 118 -2.17 23.17 -3.83
C GLU A 118 -2.65 24.60 -4.07
N LYS A 119 -3.26 25.27 -3.07
CA LYS A 119 -3.78 26.64 -3.18
C LYS A 119 -2.71 27.72 -2.97
N ASN A 120 -1.73 27.45 -2.12
CA ASN A 120 -0.69 28.44 -1.84
C ASN A 120 0.38 28.46 -2.95
N LYS A 121 0.57 29.61 -3.60
CA LYS A 121 1.52 29.76 -4.69
C LYS A 121 2.99 29.61 -4.28
N LYS A 122 3.33 29.87 -3.02
CA LYS A 122 4.69 29.72 -2.46
C LYS A 122 5.01 28.26 -2.10
N PHE A 123 4.00 27.38 -2.00
CA PHE A 123 4.16 25.99 -1.60
C PHE A 123 4.30 25.08 -2.81
N VAL A 124 4.99 23.95 -2.58
CA VAL A 124 5.14 22.89 -3.58
C VAL A 124 4.45 21.62 -3.11
N SER A 125 3.68 21.01 -3.98
CA SER A 125 3.09 19.69 -3.75
C SER A 125 3.47 18.72 -4.87
N VAL A 126 3.90 17.51 -4.51
CA VAL A 126 4.30 16.45 -5.44
C VAL A 126 3.60 15.15 -5.07
N ALA A 127 2.87 14.59 -6.04
CA ALA A 127 2.20 13.30 -5.86
C ALA A 127 3.08 12.14 -6.34
N PHE A 128 3.16 11.08 -5.54
CA PHE A 128 3.93 9.87 -5.80
C PHE A 128 3.01 8.66 -5.90
N TYR A 129 2.70 8.27 -7.12
CA TYR A 129 1.88 7.10 -7.40
C TYR A 129 2.73 5.82 -7.46
N PRO A 130 2.14 4.65 -7.21
CA PRO A 130 2.82 3.37 -7.42
C PRO A 130 3.42 3.28 -8.82
N ASP A 131 4.59 2.67 -8.93
CA ASP A 131 5.20 2.40 -10.22
C ASP A 131 4.39 1.34 -10.99
N ASN A 132 4.39 1.44 -12.31
CA ASN A 132 3.88 0.35 -13.14
C ASN A 132 4.98 -0.70 -13.37
N ASP A 133 4.57 -1.90 -13.76
CA ASP A 133 5.48 -3.04 -13.97
C ASP A 133 6.58 -2.73 -14.99
N GLN A 134 6.29 -1.95 -16.02
CA GLN A 134 7.28 -1.54 -17.03
C GLN A 134 8.37 -0.64 -16.41
N THR A 135 8.00 0.25 -15.50
CA THR A 135 8.96 1.13 -14.81
C THR A 135 9.83 0.30 -13.87
N LEU A 136 9.22 -0.60 -13.09
CA LEU A 136 9.95 -1.50 -12.20
C LEU A 136 10.87 -2.44 -12.98
N TYR A 137 10.40 -2.98 -14.12
CA TYR A 137 11.24 -3.80 -15.00
C TYR A 137 12.48 -3.03 -15.49
N LYS A 138 12.32 -1.79 -15.94
CA LYS A 138 13.44 -0.95 -16.39
C LYS A 138 14.45 -0.70 -15.26
N ILE A 139 13.98 -0.45 -14.04
CA ILE A 139 14.85 -0.26 -12.87
C ILE A 139 15.66 -1.53 -12.60
N ALA A 140 15.00 -2.68 -12.52
CA ALA A 140 15.67 -3.97 -12.27
C ALA A 140 16.65 -4.34 -13.40
N HIS A 141 16.22 -4.20 -14.65
CA HIS A 141 17.06 -4.48 -15.82
C HIS A 141 18.33 -3.62 -15.83
N ASN A 142 18.19 -2.31 -15.60
CA ASN A 142 19.34 -1.40 -15.56
C ASN A 142 20.29 -1.74 -14.40
N PHE A 143 19.74 -2.11 -13.24
CA PHE A 143 20.52 -2.52 -12.08
C PHE A 143 21.35 -3.78 -12.39
N PHE A 144 20.74 -4.84 -12.90
CA PHE A 144 21.43 -6.08 -13.23
C PHE A 144 22.45 -5.91 -14.35
N THR A 145 22.13 -5.10 -15.36
CA THR A 145 23.07 -4.77 -16.46
C THR A 145 24.28 -4.02 -15.91
N LYS A 146 24.09 -3.01 -15.07
CA LYS A 146 25.18 -2.22 -14.45
C LYS A 146 26.10 -3.11 -13.61
N ASN A 147 25.54 -4.04 -12.88
CA ASN A 147 26.27 -4.96 -11.99
C ASN A 147 26.75 -6.23 -12.71
N LYS A 148 26.58 -6.33 -14.05
CA LYS A 148 26.99 -7.48 -14.89
C LYS A 148 26.41 -8.81 -14.41
N ILE A 149 25.18 -8.83 -13.89
CA ILE A 149 24.49 -10.03 -13.43
C ILE A 149 23.66 -10.58 -14.60
N LEU A 150 23.88 -11.85 -14.93
CA LEU A 150 23.14 -12.53 -16.00
C LEU A 150 21.82 -13.06 -15.47
N ILE A 151 20.73 -12.40 -15.85
CA ILE A 151 19.38 -12.76 -15.47
C ILE A 151 18.44 -12.68 -16.69
N SER A 152 17.52 -13.62 -16.83
CA SER A 152 16.58 -13.62 -17.94
C SER A 152 15.47 -12.57 -17.77
N ALA A 153 14.89 -12.10 -18.88
CA ALA A 153 13.76 -11.20 -18.86
C ALA A 153 12.54 -11.79 -18.10
N SER A 154 12.32 -13.11 -18.21
CA SER A 154 11.27 -13.81 -17.47
C SER A 154 11.49 -13.75 -15.96
N ASN A 155 12.74 -13.89 -15.51
CA ASN A 155 13.10 -13.81 -14.11
C ASN A 155 12.94 -12.38 -13.56
N ILE A 156 13.28 -11.35 -14.32
CA ILE A 156 13.04 -9.96 -13.96
C ILE A 156 11.54 -9.72 -13.81
N ASN A 157 10.71 -10.19 -14.76
CA ASN A 157 9.26 -10.05 -14.67
C ASN A 157 8.68 -10.78 -13.45
N LEU A 158 9.22 -11.94 -13.09
CA LEU A 158 8.81 -12.65 -11.87
C LEU A 158 9.09 -11.82 -10.60
N ILE A 159 10.28 -11.21 -10.50
CA ILE A 159 10.62 -10.33 -9.37
C ILE A 159 9.67 -9.12 -9.32
N VAL A 160 9.47 -8.47 -10.47
CA VAL A 160 8.61 -7.28 -10.58
C VAL A 160 7.16 -7.59 -10.19
N SER A 161 6.60 -8.70 -10.66
CA SER A 161 5.22 -9.09 -10.34
C SER A 161 4.98 -9.29 -8.84
N LYS A 162 6.01 -9.76 -8.13
CA LYS A 162 5.96 -9.94 -6.67
C LYS A 162 6.08 -8.63 -5.89
N CYS A 163 6.61 -7.56 -6.48
CA CYS A 163 6.78 -6.26 -5.81
C CYS A 163 5.50 -5.41 -5.76
N SER A 164 4.43 -5.81 -6.47
CA SER A 164 3.11 -5.15 -6.43
C SER A 164 3.15 -3.62 -6.64
N GLY A 165 4.03 -3.13 -7.50
CA GLY A 165 4.19 -1.69 -7.78
C GLY A 165 5.03 -0.94 -6.74
N ASP A 166 5.63 -1.62 -5.77
CA ASP A 166 6.48 -1.01 -4.73
C ASP A 166 7.96 -1.05 -5.14
N ARG A 167 8.51 0.15 -5.36
CA ARG A 167 9.91 0.33 -5.73
C ARG A 167 10.87 -0.06 -4.60
N HIS A 168 10.52 0.19 -3.35
CA HIS A 168 11.38 -0.13 -2.22
C HIS A 168 11.53 -1.65 -2.08
N ASN A 169 10.42 -2.38 -2.21
CA ASN A 169 10.45 -3.83 -2.25
C ASN A 169 11.33 -4.33 -3.41
N LEU A 170 11.19 -3.75 -4.60
CA LEU A 170 12.03 -4.12 -5.75
C LEU A 170 13.52 -3.92 -5.45
N VAL A 171 13.91 -2.75 -4.91
CA VAL A 171 15.31 -2.45 -4.59
C VAL A 171 15.87 -3.47 -3.60
N ASN A 172 15.13 -3.77 -2.53
CA ASN A 172 15.55 -4.77 -1.55
C ASN A 172 15.75 -6.15 -2.18
N GLU A 173 14.86 -6.56 -3.10
CA GLU A 173 14.97 -7.87 -3.76
C GLU A 173 16.16 -7.94 -4.73
N ILE A 174 16.37 -6.91 -5.53
CA ILE A 174 17.50 -6.89 -6.48
C ILE A 174 18.85 -6.79 -5.77
N GLU A 175 18.96 -6.10 -4.62
CA GLU A 175 20.15 -6.05 -3.77
C GLU A 175 20.45 -7.41 -3.11
N LYS A 176 19.43 -8.16 -2.67
CA LYS A 176 19.60 -9.54 -2.17
C LYS A 176 20.16 -10.44 -3.27
N ILE A 177 19.63 -10.35 -4.49
CA ILE A 177 20.10 -11.11 -5.63
C ILE A 177 21.53 -10.71 -5.98
N GLU A 178 21.87 -9.43 -5.97
CA GLU A 178 23.26 -8.98 -6.17
C GLU A 178 24.21 -9.58 -5.13
N SER A 179 23.82 -9.56 -3.86
CA SER A 179 24.60 -10.13 -2.77
C SER A 179 24.84 -11.63 -2.93
N PHE A 180 23.84 -12.37 -3.40
CA PHE A 180 23.95 -13.78 -3.73
C PHE A 180 24.90 -14.02 -4.91
N CYS A 181 24.87 -13.14 -5.91
CA CYS A 181 25.66 -13.26 -7.14
C CYS A 181 27.12 -12.84 -6.99
N LYS A 182 27.59 -12.38 -5.84
CA LYS A 182 29.00 -11.98 -5.63
C LYS A 182 29.98 -13.08 -6.04
N ASN A 183 29.62 -14.34 -5.82
CA ASN A 183 30.40 -15.52 -6.16
C ASN A 183 29.95 -16.24 -7.44
N ASN A 184 28.75 -15.96 -7.95
CA ASN A 184 28.17 -16.63 -9.10
C ASN A 184 27.29 -15.66 -9.90
N LYS A 185 27.74 -15.22 -11.07
CA LYS A 185 27.09 -14.14 -11.84
C LYS A 185 25.82 -14.58 -12.61
N LYS A 186 25.38 -15.84 -12.46
CA LYS A 186 24.20 -16.36 -13.14
C LYS A 186 23.13 -16.73 -12.13
N VAL A 187 21.90 -16.25 -12.34
CA VAL A 187 20.75 -16.49 -11.45
C VAL A 187 19.76 -17.39 -12.14
N THR A 188 19.40 -18.48 -11.50
CA THR A 188 18.35 -19.40 -11.96
C THR A 188 16.97 -19.00 -11.40
N ILE A 189 15.91 -19.56 -11.95
CA ILE A 189 14.55 -19.34 -11.43
C ILE A 189 14.40 -19.88 -10.01
N GLU A 190 15.06 -20.99 -9.69
CA GLU A 190 15.04 -21.62 -8.37
C GLU A 190 15.75 -20.74 -7.32
N ASP A 191 16.86 -20.09 -7.71
CA ASP A 191 17.53 -19.13 -6.84
C ASP A 191 16.62 -17.94 -6.51
N ILE A 192 15.90 -17.42 -7.51
CA ILE A 192 14.95 -16.33 -7.31
C ILE A 192 13.84 -16.76 -6.34
N HIS A 193 13.26 -17.94 -6.51
CA HIS A 193 12.24 -18.44 -5.59
C HIS A 193 12.75 -18.60 -4.15
N LYS A 194 14.02 -18.99 -3.97
CA LYS A 194 14.65 -19.11 -2.64
C LYS A 194 15.02 -17.78 -2.01
N LEU A 195 15.48 -16.83 -2.84
CA LEU A 195 15.97 -15.54 -2.39
C LEU A 195 14.85 -14.51 -2.19
N THR A 196 13.88 -14.53 -3.09
CA THR A 196 12.74 -13.62 -3.03
C THR A 196 11.65 -14.20 -2.13
N ASN A 197 11.85 -14.08 -0.81
CA ASN A 197 10.80 -14.26 0.19
C ASN A 197 9.85 -13.06 0.17
N LEU A 198 9.48 -12.58 -1.00
CA LEU A 198 8.35 -11.67 -1.11
C LEU A 198 7.13 -12.51 -0.79
N ILE A 199 6.77 -12.44 0.47
CA ILE A 199 5.44 -12.85 0.94
C ILE A 199 4.49 -12.15 -0.03
N GLU A 200 3.82 -12.93 -0.86
CA GLU A 200 2.68 -12.41 -1.58
C GLU A 200 1.74 -11.94 -0.49
N ASN A 201 1.71 -10.62 -0.21
CA ASN A 201 0.77 -10.02 0.73
C ASN A 201 -0.63 -10.16 0.13
N HIS A 202 -1.11 -11.38 0.13
CA HIS A 202 -2.48 -11.68 -0.25
C HIS A 202 -3.39 -10.99 0.76
N SER A 203 -4.17 -10.06 0.27
CA SER A 203 -5.15 -9.41 1.13
C SER A 203 -6.15 -10.45 1.66
N VAL A 204 -6.71 -10.20 2.83
CA VAL A 204 -7.86 -10.96 3.34
C VAL A 204 -8.95 -11.09 2.26
N SER A 205 -9.12 -10.04 1.44
CA SER A 205 -10.05 -10.05 0.32
C SER A 205 -9.74 -11.14 -0.71
N GLU A 206 -8.47 -11.32 -1.07
CA GLU A 206 -8.04 -12.35 -2.03
C GLU A 206 -8.22 -13.77 -1.48
N LEU A 207 -7.92 -13.97 -0.19
CA LEU A 207 -8.19 -15.24 0.50
C LEU A 207 -9.66 -15.63 0.36
N ILE A 208 -10.57 -14.71 0.67
CA ILE A 208 -12.00 -14.95 0.62
C ILE A 208 -12.49 -15.15 -0.83
N ASP A 209 -11.99 -14.36 -1.78
CA ASP A 209 -12.35 -14.52 -3.19
C ASP A 209 -11.98 -15.91 -3.70
N ASN A 210 -10.79 -16.42 -3.35
CA ASN A 210 -10.37 -17.77 -3.71
C ASN A 210 -11.19 -18.86 -2.98
N CYS A 211 -11.61 -18.61 -1.74
CA CYS A 211 -12.53 -19.50 -1.04
C CYS A 211 -13.87 -19.60 -1.77
N LEU A 212 -14.45 -18.45 -2.14
CA LEU A 212 -15.75 -18.41 -2.82
C LEU A 212 -15.72 -18.96 -4.24
N VAL A 213 -14.58 -18.98 -4.93
CA VAL A 213 -14.40 -19.70 -6.18
C VAL A 213 -13.90 -21.14 -5.99
N LYS A 214 -13.78 -21.63 -4.74
CA LYS A 214 -13.36 -23.01 -4.40
C LYS A 214 -11.96 -23.37 -4.94
N ASN A 215 -11.04 -22.43 -4.95
CA ASN A 215 -9.65 -22.62 -5.39
C ASN A 215 -8.76 -23.05 -4.23
N LYS A 216 -8.85 -24.33 -3.83
CA LYS A 216 -8.11 -24.89 -2.68
C LYS A 216 -6.59 -24.67 -2.77
N LYS A 217 -5.99 -24.84 -3.96
CA LYS A 217 -4.53 -24.69 -4.12
C LYS A 217 -4.10 -23.27 -3.76
N LYS A 218 -4.82 -22.28 -4.24
CA LYS A 218 -4.48 -20.86 -3.95
C LYS A 218 -4.79 -20.49 -2.50
N ILE A 219 -5.85 -21.02 -1.89
CA ILE A 219 -6.17 -20.83 -0.47
C ILE A 219 -5.04 -21.35 0.41
N ILE A 220 -4.57 -22.58 0.20
CA ILE A 220 -3.47 -23.17 0.98
C ILE A 220 -2.20 -22.34 0.81
N HIS A 221 -1.90 -21.90 -0.42
CA HIS A 221 -0.76 -21.05 -0.70
C HIS A 221 -0.88 -19.71 0.07
N ILE A 222 -2.04 -19.04 0.00
CA ILE A 222 -2.29 -17.79 0.71
C ILE A 222 -2.16 -17.96 2.24
N LEU A 223 -2.72 -19.02 2.80
CA LEU A 223 -2.66 -19.30 4.24
C LEU A 223 -1.22 -19.60 4.73
N ASN A 224 -0.40 -20.24 3.89
CA ASN A 224 0.99 -20.55 4.23
C ASN A 224 1.95 -19.36 4.06
N GLU A 225 1.68 -18.49 3.09
CA GLU A 225 2.53 -17.34 2.79
C GLU A 225 2.23 -16.13 3.68
N ASN A 226 1.01 -16.04 4.20
CA ASN A 226 0.63 -14.95 5.09
C ASN A 226 0.70 -15.38 6.56
N ASN A 227 1.37 -14.57 7.35
CA ASN A 227 1.37 -14.72 8.81
C ASN A 227 0.12 -14.08 9.42
N PHE A 228 -1.07 -14.60 9.08
CA PHE A 228 -2.30 -14.14 9.73
C PHE A 228 -2.24 -14.40 11.23
N SER A 229 -2.55 -13.37 12.01
CA SER A 229 -2.63 -13.44 13.47
C SER A 229 -4.04 -13.80 13.94
N ASN A 230 -4.17 -14.10 15.23
CA ASN A 230 -5.48 -14.28 15.84
C ASN A 230 -6.38 -13.03 15.73
N GLU A 231 -5.78 -11.84 15.66
CA GLU A 231 -6.52 -10.58 15.49
C GLU A 231 -7.11 -10.44 14.10
N ASP A 232 -6.46 -10.99 13.07
CA ASP A 232 -6.93 -10.97 11.69
C ASP A 232 -8.16 -11.85 11.47
N CYS A 233 -8.40 -12.85 12.34
CA CYS A 233 -9.53 -13.77 12.19
C CYS A 233 -10.87 -13.06 12.15
N ILE A 234 -11.07 -12.06 13.00
CA ILE A 234 -12.31 -11.27 13.01
C ILE A 234 -12.48 -10.50 11.68
N LEU A 235 -11.39 -9.92 11.16
CA LEU A 235 -11.41 -9.23 9.88
C LEU A 235 -11.72 -10.20 8.73
N ILE A 236 -11.11 -11.39 8.74
CA ILE A 236 -11.36 -12.45 7.76
C ILE A 236 -12.85 -12.82 7.75
N LEU A 237 -13.44 -13.14 8.91
CA LEU A 237 -14.84 -13.53 9.03
C LEU A 237 -15.81 -12.41 8.61
N ARG A 238 -15.54 -11.17 9.00
CA ARG A 238 -16.35 -10.02 8.58
C ARG A 238 -16.27 -9.75 7.08
N THR A 239 -15.08 -9.89 6.50
CA THR A 239 -14.89 -9.76 5.05
C THR A 239 -15.64 -10.87 4.31
N PHE A 240 -15.57 -12.11 4.84
CA PHE A 240 -16.31 -13.24 4.31
C PHE A 240 -17.82 -12.96 4.32
N LEU A 241 -18.35 -12.56 5.47
CA LEU A 241 -19.77 -12.24 5.64
C LEU A 241 -20.23 -11.12 4.68
N SER A 242 -19.42 -10.08 4.54
CA SER A 242 -19.72 -8.97 3.61
C SER A 242 -19.79 -9.44 2.16
N LYS A 243 -18.84 -10.27 1.72
CA LYS A 243 -18.82 -10.83 0.36
C LYS A 243 -19.98 -11.80 0.12
N LEU A 244 -20.29 -12.67 1.08
CA LEU A 244 -21.45 -13.58 0.98
C LEU A 244 -22.75 -12.80 0.81
N LYS A 245 -22.98 -11.73 1.59
CA LYS A 245 -24.17 -10.89 1.45
C LYS A 245 -24.25 -10.25 0.07
N LYS A 246 -23.13 -9.77 -0.45
CA LYS A 246 -23.07 -9.20 -1.81
C LYS A 246 -23.40 -10.25 -2.87
N ILE A 247 -22.79 -11.46 -2.78
CA ILE A 247 -23.05 -12.53 -3.74
C ILE A 247 -24.50 -13.00 -3.64
N LEU A 248 -25.08 -13.09 -2.43
CA LEU A 248 -26.47 -13.47 -2.24
C LEU A 248 -27.42 -12.53 -3.00
N SER A 249 -27.21 -11.21 -2.86
CA SER A 249 -28.01 -10.22 -3.58
C SER A 249 -27.89 -10.41 -5.11
N LEU A 250 -26.69 -10.61 -5.62
CA LEU A 250 -26.44 -10.81 -7.05
C LEU A 250 -27.00 -12.14 -7.56
N SER A 251 -26.89 -13.22 -6.76
CA SER A 251 -27.43 -14.54 -7.12
C SER A 251 -28.95 -14.54 -7.20
N LEU A 252 -29.63 -13.86 -6.27
CA LEU A 252 -31.09 -13.70 -6.31
C LEU A 252 -31.53 -12.91 -7.55
N GLU A 253 -30.80 -11.85 -7.89
CA GLU A 253 -31.07 -11.06 -9.09
C GLU A 253 -30.79 -11.87 -10.36
N TYR A 254 -29.76 -12.71 -10.36
CA TYR A 254 -29.45 -13.63 -11.46
C TYR A 254 -30.53 -14.72 -11.65
N GLU A 255 -31.13 -15.22 -10.58
CA GLU A 255 -32.25 -16.17 -10.68
C GLU A 255 -33.44 -15.58 -11.42
N ILE A 256 -33.69 -14.28 -11.27
CA ILE A 256 -34.78 -13.55 -11.94
C ILE A 256 -34.42 -13.23 -13.40
N ASN A 257 -33.24 -12.60 -13.60
CA ASN A 257 -32.87 -12.00 -14.89
C ASN A 257 -32.19 -13.00 -15.86
N LYS A 258 -31.64 -14.12 -15.37
CA LYS A 258 -30.90 -15.14 -16.13
C LYS A 258 -29.74 -14.61 -17.00
N ASN A 259 -29.41 -13.33 -16.89
CA ASN A 259 -28.30 -12.70 -17.61
C ASN A 259 -27.27 -12.14 -16.61
N ILE A 260 -26.15 -12.84 -16.48
CA ILE A 260 -25.11 -12.49 -15.49
C ILE A 260 -24.39 -11.18 -15.80
N ASP A 261 -24.20 -10.86 -17.08
CA ASP A 261 -23.52 -9.62 -17.48
C ASP A 261 -24.38 -8.41 -17.15
N ASP A 262 -25.68 -8.54 -17.30
CA ASP A 262 -26.65 -7.49 -16.96
C ASP A 262 -26.71 -7.27 -15.44
N VAL A 263 -26.75 -8.35 -14.66
CA VAL A 263 -26.70 -8.30 -13.18
C VAL A 263 -25.42 -7.61 -12.68
N ILE A 264 -24.25 -7.99 -13.23
CA ILE A 264 -22.96 -7.40 -12.84
C ILE A 264 -22.86 -5.93 -13.23
N SER A 265 -23.37 -5.57 -14.42
CA SER A 265 -23.32 -4.18 -14.90
C SER A 265 -24.20 -3.22 -14.09
N LYS A 266 -25.35 -3.72 -13.60
CA LYS A 266 -26.32 -2.97 -12.79
C LYS A 266 -26.08 -3.02 -11.28
N ALA A 267 -25.09 -3.78 -10.83
CA ALA A 267 -24.80 -3.98 -9.41
C ALA A 267 -24.58 -2.67 -8.65
N LYS A 268 -25.14 -2.56 -7.45
CA LYS A 268 -24.98 -1.41 -6.55
C LYS A 268 -24.42 -1.89 -5.19
N PRO A 269 -23.19 -1.41 -4.78
CA PRO A 269 -22.28 -0.53 -5.53
C PRO A 269 -21.69 -1.19 -6.77
N PRO A 270 -21.24 -0.41 -7.76
CA PRO A 270 -20.65 -0.94 -8.99
C PRO A 270 -19.48 -1.88 -8.70
N ILE A 271 -19.40 -2.99 -9.45
CA ILE A 271 -18.31 -3.95 -9.33
C ILE A 271 -17.11 -3.42 -10.13
N PHE A 272 -15.95 -3.40 -9.48
CA PHE A 272 -14.70 -2.98 -10.13
C PHE A 272 -14.37 -3.93 -11.31
N TRP A 273 -13.90 -3.39 -12.40
CA TRP A 273 -13.72 -4.15 -13.64
C TRP A 273 -12.84 -5.39 -13.50
N LYS A 274 -11.82 -5.36 -12.60
CA LYS A 274 -10.94 -6.50 -12.30
C LYS A 274 -11.67 -7.63 -11.56
N ASP A 275 -12.71 -7.30 -10.81
CA ASP A 275 -13.42 -8.26 -9.95
C ASP A 275 -14.62 -8.90 -10.66
N LYS A 276 -14.97 -8.42 -11.87
CA LYS A 276 -16.16 -8.90 -12.60
C LYS A 276 -16.11 -10.40 -12.85
N GLU A 277 -15.01 -10.90 -13.40
CA GLU A 277 -14.87 -12.31 -13.77
C GLU A 277 -14.87 -13.24 -12.54
N ILE A 278 -14.21 -12.85 -11.46
CA ILE A 278 -14.23 -13.65 -10.23
C ILE A 278 -15.62 -13.65 -9.60
N THR A 279 -16.34 -12.51 -9.65
CA THR A 279 -17.71 -12.43 -9.14
C THR A 279 -18.68 -13.31 -9.94
N LYS A 280 -18.54 -13.38 -11.27
CA LYS A 280 -19.32 -14.32 -12.09
C LYS A 280 -19.10 -15.78 -11.67
N GLN A 281 -17.84 -16.16 -11.50
CA GLN A 281 -17.50 -17.52 -11.04
C GLN A 281 -18.08 -17.83 -9.66
N GLN A 282 -18.09 -16.85 -8.75
CA GLN A 282 -18.68 -17.00 -7.43
C GLN A 282 -20.20 -17.23 -7.52
N ILE A 283 -20.91 -16.43 -8.33
CA ILE A 283 -22.37 -16.59 -8.53
C ILE A 283 -22.71 -17.97 -9.10
N TYR A 284 -21.93 -18.48 -10.04
CA TYR A 284 -22.18 -19.81 -10.61
C TYR A 284 -21.92 -20.97 -9.64
N LYS A 285 -20.99 -20.80 -8.69
CA LYS A 285 -20.61 -21.88 -7.76
C LYS A 285 -21.49 -21.97 -6.52
N TRP A 286 -22.27 -20.94 -6.24
CA TRP A 286 -23.02 -20.82 -5.00
C TRP A 286 -24.52 -20.60 -5.27
N SER A 287 -25.36 -21.55 -4.83
CA SER A 287 -26.80 -21.31 -4.79
C SER A 287 -27.16 -20.34 -3.67
N PRO A 288 -28.25 -19.57 -3.81
CA PRO A 288 -28.71 -18.66 -2.73
C PRO A 288 -28.92 -19.37 -1.38
N GLU A 289 -29.34 -20.63 -1.39
CA GLU A 289 -29.53 -21.44 -0.18
C GLU A 289 -28.20 -21.76 0.49
N ASN A 290 -27.19 -22.20 -0.27
CA ASN A 290 -25.86 -22.47 0.25
C ASN A 290 -25.21 -21.19 0.82
N ILE A 291 -25.41 -20.04 0.16
CA ILE A 291 -24.92 -18.77 0.66
C ILE A 291 -25.56 -18.41 2.01
N LYS A 292 -26.88 -18.59 2.16
CA LYS A 292 -27.59 -18.34 3.44
C LYS A 292 -27.05 -19.24 4.56
N ASN A 293 -26.83 -20.52 4.26
CA ASN A 293 -26.26 -21.45 5.22
C ASN A 293 -24.85 -21.05 5.64
N SER A 294 -23.99 -20.63 4.69
CA SER A 294 -22.65 -20.13 5.01
C SER A 294 -22.69 -18.83 5.81
N ILE A 295 -23.62 -17.91 5.54
CA ILE A 295 -23.81 -16.70 6.35
C ILE A 295 -24.11 -17.05 7.81
N PHE A 296 -24.95 -18.05 8.05
CA PHE A 296 -25.26 -18.51 9.40
C PHE A 296 -24.01 -19.09 10.08
N LYS A 297 -23.32 -20.02 9.41
CA LYS A 297 -22.08 -20.63 9.93
C LYS A 297 -20.99 -19.60 10.26
N VAL A 298 -20.78 -18.59 9.40
CA VAL A 298 -19.81 -17.50 9.66
C VAL A 298 -20.19 -16.74 10.92
N SER A 299 -21.48 -16.47 11.14
CA SER A 299 -21.95 -15.74 12.31
C SER A 299 -21.75 -16.55 13.59
N GLU A 300 -21.99 -17.85 13.58
CA GLU A 300 -21.70 -18.73 14.71
C GLU A 300 -20.19 -18.83 14.98
N LEU A 301 -19.38 -18.96 13.92
CA LEU A 301 -17.94 -19.01 14.04
C LEU A 301 -17.36 -17.69 14.62
N GLU A 302 -17.89 -16.53 14.22
CA GLU A 302 -17.46 -15.25 14.80
C GLU A 302 -17.67 -15.21 16.32
N LEU A 303 -18.79 -15.78 16.81
CA LEU A 303 -19.05 -15.89 18.26
C LEU A 303 -18.06 -16.85 18.95
N LEU A 304 -17.74 -17.98 18.32
CA LEU A 304 -16.78 -18.94 18.84
C LEU A 304 -15.35 -18.35 18.90
N VAL A 305 -14.93 -17.68 17.83
CA VAL A 305 -13.63 -17.01 17.75
C VAL A 305 -13.47 -15.93 18.83
N LYS A 306 -14.51 -15.12 19.06
CA LYS A 306 -14.50 -14.11 20.14
C LYS A 306 -14.40 -14.71 21.53
N LYS A 307 -14.96 -15.90 21.76
CA LYS A 307 -14.87 -16.61 23.04
C LYS A 307 -13.55 -17.34 23.23
N ASN A 308 -12.88 -17.75 22.15
CA ASN A 308 -11.69 -18.59 22.17
C ASN A 308 -10.55 -17.97 21.32
N MET A 309 -10.06 -16.81 21.71
CA MET A 309 -9.03 -16.06 20.99
C MET A 309 -7.76 -16.90 20.69
N ASN A 310 -7.33 -17.74 21.61
CA ASN A 310 -6.11 -18.55 21.46
C ASN A 310 -6.22 -19.60 20.32
N ASN A 311 -7.42 -20.03 19.96
CA ASN A 311 -7.63 -21.04 18.91
C ASN A 311 -8.33 -20.46 17.66
N SER A 312 -8.43 -19.14 17.58
CA SER A 312 -9.19 -18.44 16.54
C SER A 312 -8.67 -18.73 15.13
N MET A 313 -7.34 -18.81 14.97
CA MET A 313 -6.71 -19.07 13.67
C MET A 313 -7.03 -20.49 13.16
N ASN A 314 -6.95 -21.50 14.00
CA ASN A 314 -7.28 -22.87 13.63
C ASN A 314 -8.76 -23.00 13.23
N LEU A 315 -9.66 -22.41 14.01
CA LEU A 315 -11.10 -22.42 13.72
C LEU A 315 -11.41 -21.73 12.38
N THR A 316 -10.80 -20.57 12.15
CA THR A 316 -11.01 -19.80 10.91
C THR A 316 -10.43 -20.52 9.68
N THR A 317 -9.22 -21.08 9.82
CA THR A 317 -8.57 -21.84 8.73
C THR A 317 -9.37 -23.08 8.34
N ASN A 318 -9.79 -23.89 9.32
CA ASN A 318 -10.62 -25.07 9.06
C ASN A 318 -11.91 -24.69 8.36
N PHE A 319 -12.60 -23.65 8.83
CA PHE A 319 -13.82 -23.17 8.20
C PHE A 319 -13.61 -22.77 6.74
N ILE A 320 -12.54 -22.00 6.43
CA ILE A 320 -12.23 -21.59 5.05
C ILE A 320 -11.96 -22.81 4.14
N LEU A 321 -11.24 -23.81 4.65
CA LEU A 321 -10.93 -25.01 3.90
C LEU A 321 -12.18 -25.88 3.68
N ASP A 322 -13.07 -25.98 4.65
CA ASP A 322 -14.34 -26.69 4.56
C ASP A 322 -15.29 -26.04 3.55
N GLU A 323 -15.48 -24.73 3.62
CA GLU A 323 -16.32 -23.99 2.67
C GLU A 323 -15.78 -24.05 1.22
N ALA A 324 -14.47 -24.14 1.05
CA ALA A 324 -13.85 -24.33 -0.26
C ALA A 324 -13.97 -25.78 -0.77
N SER A 325 -14.35 -26.74 0.11
CA SER A 325 -14.48 -28.16 -0.21
C SER A 325 -15.91 -28.55 -0.61
N ASN A 326 -16.88 -27.87 -0.04
CA ASN A 326 -18.30 -28.03 -0.29
C ASN A 326 -18.75 -27.25 -1.53
#